data_8ce1dedb7dad5ea27c0224fff085a76f
#
_entry.id   8ce1dedb7dad5ea27c0224fff085a76f
#
_cell.length_a   1.000
_cell.length_b   1.000
_cell.length_c   1.000
_cell.angle_alpha   90.00
_cell.angle_beta   90.00
_cell.angle_gamma   90.00
#
_symmetry.space_group_name_H-M   'P 1'
#
loop_
_entity.id
_entity.type
_entity.pdbx_description
1 polymer ?
#
loop_
_entity_poly.entity_id
_entity_poly.type
_entity_poly.pdbx_seq_one_letter_code
_entity_poly.pdbx_strand_id
1 'polypeptide(L)'
;MKKEPLITIKNLSVSFGNKKSQTEVLHHISFTVLQNEVLGIVGESGSGKSVTSLALMGLLPKKTSHLSGDILFENKNLASLKETDYRKLRGNEISMIFQEPMSALNPSIKCGEQVSEMLQLHKKMSSSEAKKETLSLFEKVRLPRPKELYHSYPHQISGGQMQRVMIAMAISCKPKLLIADEPTTALDVTVQKEILQLLKELQKETGMSLIFISHDLALVSEIADRVVVMYQGSVIEEGSVYSIFKLPKQEYTKALLASRPPLDKRYEKLPTIASLADKSFSPKEITLSQRALQHKKIYLQRPILEVKNLEKEYFQSTGLFTKKRSIKAVNKVTFSVFEGETLGLVGESGCGKSTLGKVILQLEKATAGNVYFKGKDITKLSNTEIKKLRKDIQLIFQDPYSSLNPRLSIGQAMVEVMKVHNIGTSKKQREDKVATLLQKVGLDESYFNRYPHELSGGQRQRVGIARTIALEPKLVICDESVSALDISVQAQVLNLLNELKDDFGFTYIFISHDLAVVKFMADQLIVMNEGKIEELGDADEIYANPSKEYTKKLIEAIPKGI
;
A
#
# COMPACT_ATOMS: atom_id res chain seq x y z
N MET A 1 11.85 36.41 -10.64
CA MET A 1 11.24 36.12 -11.96
C MET A 1 10.00 35.26 -11.74
N LYS A 2 8.85 35.61 -12.33
CA LYS A 2 7.67 34.72 -12.28
C LYS A 2 8.02 33.47 -13.12
N LYS A 3 7.95 32.28 -12.52
CA LYS A 3 8.12 31.01 -13.25
C LYS A 3 7.00 30.91 -14.29
N GLU A 4 7.33 30.60 -15.52
CA GLU A 4 6.34 30.38 -16.59
C GLU A 4 5.66 29.01 -16.43
N PRO A 5 4.38 28.87 -16.77
CA PRO A 5 3.70 27.59 -16.74
C PRO A 5 4.25 26.65 -17.82
N LEU A 6 4.67 25.46 -17.41
CA LEU A 6 5.04 24.36 -18.32
C LEU A 6 3.80 23.61 -18.79
N ILE A 7 2.87 23.33 -17.84
CA ILE A 7 1.55 22.74 -18.12
C ILE A 7 0.48 23.70 -17.63
N THR A 8 -0.56 23.86 -18.44
CA THR A 8 -1.80 24.53 -18.03
C THR A 8 -2.99 23.65 -18.39
N ILE A 9 -3.73 23.23 -17.41
CA ILE A 9 -5.01 22.52 -17.57
C ILE A 9 -6.13 23.56 -17.38
N LYS A 10 -7.08 23.60 -18.32
CA LYS A 10 -8.23 24.52 -18.30
C LYS A 10 -9.53 23.77 -18.52
N ASN A 11 -10.41 23.81 -17.53
CA ASN A 11 -11.76 23.22 -17.58
C ASN A 11 -11.78 21.80 -18.13
N LEU A 12 -10.79 20.97 -17.73
CA LEU A 12 -10.67 19.60 -18.20
C LEU A 12 -11.76 18.74 -17.57
N SER A 13 -12.62 18.17 -18.43
CA SER A 13 -13.57 17.13 -18.06
C SER A 13 -13.27 15.85 -18.81
N VAL A 14 -13.44 14.71 -18.14
CA VAL A 14 -13.29 13.38 -18.73
C VAL A 14 -14.46 12.51 -18.31
N SER A 15 -15.12 11.91 -19.29
CA SER A 15 -16.17 10.93 -19.07
C SER A 15 -15.87 9.61 -19.77
N PHE A 16 -16.35 8.51 -19.20
CA PHE A 16 -16.24 7.16 -19.75
C PHE A 16 -17.62 6.58 -20.03
N GLY A 17 -17.72 5.80 -21.09
CA GLY A 17 -18.94 5.10 -21.46
C GLY A 17 -19.30 5.26 -22.93
N ASN A 18 -20.44 4.71 -23.30
CA ASN A 18 -21.01 4.85 -24.64
C ASN A 18 -21.95 6.06 -24.69
N LYS A 19 -22.27 6.56 -25.88
CA LYS A 19 -23.16 7.73 -26.08
C LYS A 19 -24.49 7.73 -25.29
N LYS A 20 -24.97 6.55 -24.86
CA LYS A 20 -26.22 6.38 -24.09
C LYS A 20 -26.03 6.32 -22.57
N SER A 21 -24.81 6.06 -22.08
CA SER A 21 -24.50 5.98 -20.66
C SER A 21 -23.05 6.42 -20.46
N GLN A 22 -22.88 7.67 -20.07
CA GLN A 22 -21.57 8.25 -19.76
C GLN A 22 -21.51 8.56 -18.27
N THR A 23 -20.39 8.18 -17.66
CA THR A 23 -20.06 8.57 -16.28
C THR A 23 -18.92 9.58 -16.35
N GLU A 24 -19.16 10.79 -15.89
CA GLU A 24 -18.12 11.80 -15.77
C GLU A 24 -17.24 11.49 -14.55
N VAL A 25 -15.91 11.53 -14.75
CA VAL A 25 -14.91 11.20 -13.73
C VAL A 25 -14.06 12.41 -13.37
N LEU A 26 -13.83 13.32 -14.30
CA LEU A 26 -13.22 14.62 -14.04
C LEU A 26 -14.20 15.74 -14.37
N HIS A 27 -14.37 16.67 -13.43
CA HIS A 27 -15.36 17.75 -13.49
C HIS A 27 -14.65 19.11 -13.57
N HIS A 28 -14.43 19.63 -14.80
CA HIS A 28 -13.92 20.97 -15.08
C HIS A 28 -12.67 21.36 -14.27
N ILE A 29 -11.72 20.42 -14.10
CA ILE A 29 -10.50 20.70 -13.33
C ILE A 29 -9.61 21.73 -14.05
N SER A 30 -9.01 22.62 -13.26
CA SER A 30 -8.08 23.64 -13.75
C SER A 30 -6.96 23.82 -12.76
N PHE A 31 -5.70 23.70 -13.21
CA PHE A 31 -4.50 24.00 -12.44
C PHE A 31 -3.28 24.14 -13.37
N THR A 32 -2.16 24.60 -12.82
CA THR A 32 -0.92 24.81 -13.57
C THR A 32 0.24 24.07 -12.92
N VAL A 33 1.22 23.67 -13.74
CA VAL A 33 2.54 23.21 -13.31
C VAL A 33 3.57 24.20 -13.84
N LEU A 34 4.36 24.78 -12.97
CA LEU A 34 5.39 25.75 -13.34
C LEU A 34 6.67 25.03 -13.76
N GLN A 35 7.55 25.72 -14.50
CA GLN A 35 8.87 25.20 -14.82
C GLN A 35 9.70 24.99 -13.53
N ASN A 36 10.41 23.86 -13.46
CA ASN A 36 11.24 23.48 -12.31
C ASN A 36 10.44 23.41 -10.97
N GLU A 37 9.15 23.08 -11.04
CA GLU A 37 8.28 22.90 -9.89
C GLU A 37 8.04 21.42 -9.62
N VAL A 38 7.89 21.06 -8.35
CA VAL A 38 7.29 19.79 -7.92
C VAL A 38 5.87 20.07 -7.47
N LEU A 39 4.87 19.67 -8.28
CA LEU A 39 3.46 19.75 -7.95
C LEU A 39 2.98 18.42 -7.38
N GLY A 40 2.53 18.40 -6.14
CA GLY A 40 1.84 17.27 -5.54
C GLY A 40 0.37 17.22 -5.96
N ILE A 41 -0.15 16.05 -6.33
CA ILE A 41 -1.59 15.82 -6.52
C ILE A 41 -2.02 14.75 -5.52
N VAL A 42 -2.94 15.10 -4.64
CA VAL A 42 -3.40 14.22 -3.54
C VAL A 42 -4.92 14.04 -3.56
N GLY A 43 -5.40 12.97 -2.95
CA GLY A 43 -6.82 12.64 -2.83
C GLY A 43 -7.02 11.14 -2.71
N GLU A 44 -8.24 10.71 -2.42
CA GLU A 44 -8.60 9.30 -2.31
C GLU A 44 -8.60 8.57 -3.67
N SER A 45 -8.66 7.23 -3.64
CA SER A 45 -8.89 6.42 -4.83
C SER A 45 -10.20 6.82 -5.50
N GLY A 46 -10.18 6.90 -6.82
CA GLY A 46 -11.34 7.38 -7.57
C GLY A 46 -11.50 8.90 -7.59
N SER A 47 -10.63 9.71 -6.95
CA SER A 47 -10.69 11.18 -7.03
C SER A 47 -10.26 11.75 -8.39
N GLY A 48 -9.79 10.92 -9.34
CA GLY A 48 -9.43 11.33 -10.69
C GLY A 48 -7.93 11.56 -10.93
N LYS A 49 -7.04 11.36 -9.96
CA LYS A 49 -5.59 11.59 -10.07
C LYS A 49 -4.95 10.89 -11.27
N SER A 50 -5.09 9.57 -11.34
CA SER A 50 -4.51 8.77 -12.45
C SER A 50 -5.22 9.02 -13.78
N VAL A 51 -6.51 9.39 -13.78
CA VAL A 51 -7.21 9.81 -15.00
C VAL A 51 -6.62 11.11 -15.53
N THR A 52 -6.26 12.04 -14.64
CA THR A 52 -5.60 13.31 -15.01
C THR A 52 -4.22 13.04 -15.63
N SER A 53 -3.41 12.16 -15.07
CA SER A 53 -2.09 11.81 -15.63
C SER A 53 -2.22 11.09 -16.98
N LEU A 54 -3.17 10.17 -17.12
CA LEU A 54 -3.44 9.49 -18.40
C LEU A 54 -3.99 10.44 -19.47
N ALA A 55 -4.78 11.44 -19.09
CA ALA A 55 -5.25 12.50 -20.00
C ALA A 55 -4.07 13.34 -20.50
N LEU A 56 -3.17 13.77 -19.62
CA LEU A 56 -1.92 14.47 -19.97
C LEU A 56 -1.07 13.66 -20.96
N MET A 57 -0.95 12.36 -20.73
CA MET A 57 -0.18 11.44 -21.58
C MET A 57 -0.92 11.05 -22.87
N GLY A 58 -2.20 11.42 -23.06
CA GLY A 58 -3.03 10.97 -24.18
C GLY A 58 -3.21 9.44 -24.20
N LEU A 59 -3.25 8.80 -23.03
CA LEU A 59 -3.36 7.34 -22.87
C LEU A 59 -4.76 6.88 -22.50
N LEU A 60 -5.75 7.78 -22.46
CA LEU A 60 -7.14 7.40 -22.23
C LEU A 60 -7.67 6.51 -23.38
N PRO A 61 -8.53 5.52 -23.09
CA PRO A 61 -9.08 4.60 -24.09
C PRO A 61 -9.96 5.35 -25.11
N LYS A 62 -9.47 5.58 -26.32
CA LYS A 62 -10.11 6.43 -27.36
C LYS A 62 -11.56 6.05 -27.71
N LYS A 63 -11.97 4.78 -27.52
CA LYS A 63 -13.31 4.29 -27.88
C LYS A 63 -14.37 4.58 -26.81
N THR A 64 -13.95 4.72 -25.55
CA THR A 64 -14.85 4.79 -24.40
C THR A 64 -14.64 6.04 -23.56
N SER A 65 -13.63 6.87 -23.85
CA SER A 65 -13.39 8.13 -23.15
C SER A 65 -13.74 9.33 -24.00
N HIS A 66 -14.32 10.34 -23.37
CA HIS A 66 -14.61 11.65 -23.95
C HIS A 66 -13.92 12.70 -23.10
N LEU A 67 -13.10 13.53 -23.74
CA LEU A 67 -12.33 14.60 -23.12
C LEU A 67 -12.79 15.94 -23.66
N SER A 68 -13.03 16.92 -22.78
CA SER A 68 -13.28 18.31 -23.11
C SER A 68 -12.40 19.23 -22.27
N GLY A 69 -12.19 20.46 -22.70
CA GLY A 69 -11.25 21.39 -22.12
C GLY A 69 -9.87 21.33 -22.77
N ASP A 70 -8.91 22.08 -22.23
CA ASP A 70 -7.58 22.23 -22.80
C ASP A 70 -6.49 21.70 -21.86
N ILE A 71 -5.48 21.07 -22.47
CA ILE A 71 -4.23 20.66 -21.82
C ILE A 71 -3.09 21.30 -22.60
N LEU A 72 -2.53 22.38 -22.11
CA LEU A 72 -1.45 23.12 -22.77
C LEU A 72 -0.09 22.71 -22.22
N PHE A 73 0.81 22.25 -23.07
CA PHE A 73 2.24 22.03 -22.80
C PHE A 73 3.06 23.03 -23.59
N GLU A 74 3.77 23.93 -22.93
CA GLU A 74 4.49 25.04 -23.59
C GLU A 74 3.59 25.76 -24.60
N ASN A 75 2.36 26.10 -24.23
CA ASN A 75 1.31 26.71 -25.08
C ASN A 75 0.78 25.85 -26.24
N LYS A 76 1.23 24.59 -26.41
CA LYS A 76 0.71 23.65 -27.39
C LYS A 76 -0.38 22.79 -26.79
N ASN A 77 -1.58 22.78 -27.36
CA ASN A 77 -2.69 21.99 -26.84
C ASN A 77 -2.51 20.49 -27.14
N LEU A 78 -2.28 19.71 -26.08
CA LEU A 78 -2.11 18.26 -26.17
C LEU A 78 -3.43 17.55 -26.54
N ALA A 79 -4.59 18.05 -26.09
CA ALA A 79 -5.89 17.43 -26.31
C ALA A 79 -6.23 17.27 -27.80
N SER A 80 -5.65 18.12 -28.66
CA SER A 80 -5.87 18.11 -30.12
C SER A 80 -4.82 17.31 -30.89
N LEU A 81 -3.80 16.75 -30.24
CA LEU A 81 -2.69 16.06 -30.90
C LEU A 81 -3.10 14.71 -31.50
N LYS A 82 -2.49 14.41 -32.65
CA LYS A 82 -2.55 13.07 -33.25
C LYS A 82 -1.60 12.12 -32.51
N GLU A 83 -1.88 10.83 -32.59
CA GLU A 83 -1.02 9.78 -31.95
C GLU A 83 0.44 9.84 -32.40
N THR A 84 0.69 10.17 -33.68
CA THR A 84 2.05 10.35 -34.23
C THR A 84 2.84 11.45 -33.54
N ASP A 85 2.16 12.51 -33.08
CA ASP A 85 2.80 13.62 -32.38
C ASP A 85 2.98 13.31 -30.89
N TYR A 86 2.01 12.64 -30.28
CA TYR A 86 2.15 12.11 -28.90
C TYR A 86 3.35 11.16 -28.78
N ARG A 87 3.59 10.27 -29.77
CA ARG A 87 4.76 9.36 -29.76
C ARG A 87 6.10 10.09 -29.74
N LYS A 88 6.19 11.30 -30.29
CA LYS A 88 7.40 12.12 -30.23
C LYS A 88 7.61 12.77 -28.86
N LEU A 89 6.51 13.03 -28.13
CA LEU A 89 6.55 13.65 -26.81
C LEU A 89 6.77 12.63 -25.71
N ARG A 90 6.03 11.49 -25.76
CA ARG A 90 6.09 10.43 -24.73
C ARG A 90 7.48 9.84 -24.65
N GLY A 91 8.04 9.79 -23.43
CA GLY A 91 9.37 9.28 -23.14
C GLY A 91 10.51 10.23 -23.51
N ASN A 92 10.24 11.29 -24.26
CA ASN A 92 11.26 12.29 -24.68
C ASN A 92 11.10 13.64 -23.95
N GLU A 93 9.96 14.30 -24.06
CA GLU A 93 9.68 15.58 -23.40
C GLU A 93 8.77 15.44 -22.19
N ILE A 94 7.83 14.51 -22.24
CA ILE A 94 6.96 14.15 -21.14
C ILE A 94 7.14 12.65 -20.87
N SER A 95 7.46 12.29 -19.64
CA SER A 95 7.65 10.89 -19.23
C SER A 95 6.81 10.56 -18.02
N MET A 96 6.55 9.28 -17.79
CA MET A 96 5.69 8.81 -16.71
C MET A 96 6.30 7.60 -16.01
N ILE A 97 6.24 7.62 -14.67
CA ILE A 97 6.44 6.47 -13.79
C ILE A 97 5.05 5.97 -13.42
N PHE A 98 4.74 4.73 -13.76
CA PHE A 98 3.45 4.10 -13.50
C PHE A 98 3.38 3.53 -12.07
N GLN A 99 2.17 3.36 -11.56
CA GLN A 99 1.90 2.89 -10.20
C GLN A 99 2.48 1.49 -9.92
N GLU A 100 2.40 0.58 -10.89
CA GLU A 100 2.87 -0.80 -10.74
C GLU A 100 4.06 -1.10 -11.66
N PRO A 101 5.29 -1.29 -11.13
CA PRO A 101 6.46 -1.62 -11.95
C PRO A 101 6.31 -2.92 -12.73
N MET A 102 5.60 -3.92 -12.17
CA MET A 102 5.38 -5.23 -12.81
C MET A 102 4.51 -5.14 -14.07
N SER A 103 3.59 -4.19 -14.12
CA SER A 103 2.74 -3.96 -15.29
C SER A 103 3.40 -3.03 -16.34
N ALA A 104 4.33 -2.18 -15.89
CA ALA A 104 5.02 -1.21 -16.74
C ALA A 104 6.23 -1.80 -17.48
N LEU A 105 6.93 -2.76 -16.87
CA LEU A 105 8.07 -3.44 -17.48
C LEU A 105 7.63 -4.71 -18.22
N ASN A 106 8.15 -4.93 -19.42
CA ASN A 106 7.90 -6.15 -20.17
C ASN A 106 8.65 -7.34 -19.51
N PRO A 107 7.94 -8.36 -18.99
CA PRO A 107 8.58 -9.48 -18.28
C PRO A 107 9.47 -10.37 -19.16
N SER A 108 9.32 -10.30 -20.48
CA SER A 108 10.07 -11.10 -21.46
C SER A 108 11.33 -10.42 -21.99
N ILE A 109 11.56 -9.15 -21.62
CA ILE A 109 12.71 -8.35 -22.07
C ILE A 109 13.57 -8.01 -20.85
N LYS A 110 14.89 -8.05 -21.00
CA LYS A 110 15.83 -7.70 -19.94
C LYS A 110 15.71 -6.22 -19.54
N CYS A 111 15.92 -5.93 -18.27
CA CYS A 111 15.76 -4.58 -17.71
C CYS A 111 16.61 -3.52 -18.45
N GLY A 112 17.88 -3.82 -18.74
CA GLY A 112 18.75 -2.89 -19.43
C GLY A 112 18.38 -2.67 -20.89
N GLU A 113 17.86 -3.69 -21.57
CA GLU A 113 17.44 -3.58 -22.97
C GLU A 113 16.23 -2.65 -23.12
N GLN A 114 15.27 -2.68 -22.18
CA GLN A 114 14.11 -1.78 -22.18
C GLN A 114 14.51 -0.31 -22.02
N VAL A 115 15.50 0.00 -21.17
CA VAL A 115 16.02 1.37 -21.03
C VAL A 115 16.83 1.79 -22.26
N SER A 116 17.65 0.88 -22.82
CA SER A 116 18.44 1.14 -24.03
C SER A 116 17.56 1.41 -25.25
N GLU A 117 16.41 0.73 -25.36
CA GLU A 117 15.42 0.93 -26.42
C GLU A 117 14.92 2.39 -26.46
N MET A 118 14.62 2.99 -25.30
CA MET A 118 14.21 4.40 -25.21
C MET A 118 15.26 5.36 -25.76
N LEU A 119 16.53 5.12 -25.44
CA LEU A 119 17.66 5.92 -25.92
C LEU A 119 17.87 5.77 -27.44
N GLN A 120 17.77 4.55 -27.95
CA GLN A 120 17.85 4.31 -29.40
C GLN A 120 16.72 4.98 -30.16
N LEU A 121 15.48 4.86 -29.66
CA LEU A 121 14.28 5.40 -30.31
C LEU A 121 14.30 6.93 -30.35
N HIS A 122 14.53 7.58 -29.20
CA HIS A 122 14.36 9.03 -29.06
C HIS A 122 15.65 9.83 -29.26
N LYS A 123 16.80 9.28 -28.88
CA LYS A 123 18.11 9.96 -29.01
C LYS A 123 18.93 9.45 -30.19
N LYS A 124 18.43 8.44 -30.93
CA LYS A 124 19.10 7.83 -32.09
C LYS A 124 20.52 7.31 -31.78
N MET A 125 20.74 6.88 -30.53
CA MET A 125 22.01 6.30 -30.11
C MET A 125 22.23 4.93 -30.75
N SER A 126 23.47 4.59 -31.02
CA SER A 126 23.83 3.21 -31.37
C SER A 126 23.60 2.27 -30.19
N SER A 127 23.50 0.97 -30.44
CA SER A 127 23.29 -0.05 -29.38
C SER A 127 24.41 0.00 -28.32
N SER A 128 25.64 0.24 -28.72
CA SER A 128 26.77 0.34 -27.80
C SER A 128 26.71 1.59 -26.90
N GLU A 129 26.38 2.75 -27.49
CA GLU A 129 26.20 4.01 -26.75
C GLU A 129 25.01 3.92 -25.79
N ALA A 130 23.86 3.41 -26.26
CA ALA A 130 22.66 3.23 -25.44
C ALA A 130 22.94 2.30 -24.25
N LYS A 131 23.68 1.21 -24.45
CA LYS A 131 24.08 0.31 -23.35
C LYS A 131 24.97 1.02 -22.33
N LYS A 132 25.95 1.80 -22.78
CA LYS A 132 26.86 2.56 -21.90
C LYS A 132 26.10 3.58 -21.08
N GLU A 133 25.18 4.34 -21.72
CA GLU A 133 24.36 5.33 -21.05
C GLU A 133 23.36 4.67 -20.07
N THR A 134 22.77 3.52 -20.44
CA THR A 134 21.90 2.76 -19.54
C THR A 134 22.62 2.32 -18.27
N LEU A 135 23.87 1.86 -18.37
CA LEU A 135 24.66 1.49 -17.19
C LEU A 135 24.93 2.70 -16.29
N SER A 136 25.24 3.86 -16.89
CA SER A 136 25.38 5.12 -16.16
C SER A 136 24.09 5.55 -15.45
N LEU A 137 22.94 5.40 -16.12
CA LEU A 137 21.63 5.65 -15.53
C LEU A 137 21.34 4.69 -14.36
N PHE A 138 21.71 3.42 -14.46
CA PHE A 138 21.55 2.44 -13.38
C PHE A 138 22.40 2.81 -12.15
N GLU A 139 23.63 3.30 -12.36
CA GLU A 139 24.46 3.85 -11.28
C GLU A 139 23.80 5.09 -10.66
N LYS A 140 23.30 6.01 -11.49
CA LYS A 140 22.63 7.22 -11.08
C LYS A 140 21.38 6.95 -10.21
N VAL A 141 20.57 5.94 -10.56
CA VAL A 141 19.42 5.53 -9.74
C VAL A 141 19.81 4.57 -8.61
N ARG A 142 21.10 4.41 -8.32
CA ARG A 142 21.63 3.62 -7.20
C ARG A 142 21.23 2.14 -7.26
N LEU A 143 21.17 1.55 -8.46
CA LEU A 143 20.98 0.12 -8.61
C LEU A 143 22.26 -0.64 -8.23
N PRO A 144 22.19 -1.67 -7.38
CA PRO A 144 23.36 -2.50 -7.07
C PRO A 144 23.74 -3.35 -8.27
N ARG A 145 25.05 -3.54 -8.50
CA ARG A 145 25.57 -4.38 -9.60
C ARG A 145 24.93 -4.09 -10.96
N PRO A 146 25.09 -2.86 -11.52
CA PRO A 146 24.39 -2.42 -12.73
C PRO A 146 24.57 -3.35 -13.94
N LYS A 147 25.78 -3.93 -14.11
CA LYS A 147 26.09 -4.85 -15.22
C LYS A 147 25.28 -6.16 -15.17
N GLU A 148 25.07 -6.71 -13.96
CA GLU A 148 24.26 -7.92 -13.78
C GLU A 148 22.78 -7.61 -13.99
N LEU A 149 22.30 -6.49 -13.42
CA LEU A 149 20.92 -6.05 -13.55
C LEU A 149 20.54 -5.67 -14.98
N TYR A 150 21.49 -5.18 -15.77
CA TYR A 150 21.27 -4.95 -17.20
C TYR A 150 20.76 -6.22 -17.91
N HIS A 151 21.30 -7.38 -17.55
CA HIS A 151 20.98 -8.67 -18.15
C HIS A 151 19.87 -9.44 -17.41
N SER A 152 19.36 -8.93 -16.29
CA SER A 152 18.30 -9.55 -15.52
C SER A 152 16.93 -9.22 -16.09
N TYR A 153 15.97 -10.16 -15.92
CA TYR A 153 14.56 -9.94 -16.23
C TYR A 153 13.83 -9.31 -15.04
N PRO A 154 12.70 -8.61 -15.25
CA PRO A 154 11.96 -7.97 -14.16
C PRO A 154 11.61 -8.93 -13.00
N HIS A 155 11.19 -10.16 -13.29
CA HIS A 155 10.84 -11.16 -12.27
C HIS A 155 12.02 -11.68 -11.44
N GLN A 156 13.27 -11.34 -11.79
CA GLN A 156 14.49 -11.77 -11.09
C GLN A 156 15.01 -10.74 -10.09
N ILE A 157 14.39 -9.56 -10.03
CA ILE A 157 14.81 -8.42 -9.20
C ILE A 157 13.72 -8.02 -8.20
N SER A 158 14.11 -7.31 -7.12
CA SER A 158 13.15 -6.87 -6.09
C SER A 158 12.25 -5.73 -6.60
N GLY A 159 11.12 -5.49 -5.89
CA GLY A 159 10.19 -4.39 -6.19
C GLY A 159 10.87 -3.03 -6.23
N GLY A 160 11.71 -2.72 -5.23
CA GLY A 160 12.47 -1.47 -5.21
C GLY A 160 13.51 -1.37 -6.34
N GLN A 161 14.11 -2.49 -6.77
CA GLN A 161 15.00 -2.50 -7.94
C GLN A 161 14.22 -2.30 -9.24
N MET A 162 13.05 -2.92 -9.40
CA MET A 162 12.16 -2.68 -10.55
C MET A 162 11.74 -1.21 -10.63
N GLN A 163 11.39 -0.62 -9.49
CA GLN A 163 11.05 0.80 -9.41
C GLN A 163 12.19 1.70 -9.87
N ARG A 164 13.45 1.41 -9.44
CA ARG A 164 14.64 2.16 -9.87
C ARG A 164 14.92 1.97 -11.37
N VAL A 165 14.69 0.79 -11.94
CA VAL A 165 14.78 0.55 -13.40
C VAL A 165 13.73 1.41 -14.14
N MET A 166 12.50 1.46 -13.65
CA MET A 166 11.43 2.27 -14.23
C MET A 166 11.75 3.77 -14.15
N ILE A 167 12.32 4.24 -13.02
CA ILE A 167 12.81 5.61 -12.89
C ILE A 167 13.92 5.88 -13.90
N ALA A 168 14.92 4.99 -14.03
CA ALA A 168 15.99 5.12 -15.02
C ALA A 168 15.46 5.23 -16.45
N MET A 169 14.46 4.40 -16.80
CA MET A 169 13.79 4.45 -18.09
C MET A 169 13.06 5.79 -18.29
N ALA A 170 12.34 6.27 -17.29
CA ALA A 170 11.57 7.51 -17.37
C ALA A 170 12.47 8.77 -17.53
N ILE A 171 13.66 8.79 -16.92
CA ILE A 171 14.57 9.94 -17.00
C ILE A 171 15.60 9.83 -18.14
N SER A 172 15.65 8.70 -18.85
CA SER A 172 16.69 8.39 -19.86
C SER A 172 16.84 9.46 -20.94
N CYS A 173 15.72 10.03 -21.37
CA CYS A 173 15.70 11.07 -22.40
C CYS A 173 15.75 12.51 -21.85
N LYS A 174 15.93 12.70 -20.54
CA LYS A 174 15.93 14.01 -19.86
C LYS A 174 14.66 14.80 -20.15
N PRO A 175 13.47 14.31 -19.72
CA PRO A 175 12.20 14.95 -20.01
C PRO A 175 12.09 16.32 -19.31
N LYS A 176 11.29 17.24 -19.89
CA LYS A 176 10.92 18.52 -19.26
C LYS A 176 9.90 18.32 -18.14
N LEU A 177 9.01 17.32 -18.31
CA LEU A 177 8.00 16.94 -17.35
C LEU A 177 8.09 15.45 -17.03
N LEU A 178 8.21 15.12 -15.75
CA LEU A 178 8.06 13.77 -15.23
C LEU A 178 6.74 13.68 -14.45
N ILE A 179 5.91 12.70 -14.76
CA ILE A 179 4.70 12.37 -14.01
C ILE A 179 5.03 11.10 -13.22
N ALA A 180 4.95 11.16 -11.89
CA ALA A 180 5.15 10.03 -11.00
C ALA A 180 3.80 9.67 -10.37
N ASP A 181 3.13 8.64 -10.90
CA ASP A 181 1.83 8.18 -10.43
C ASP A 181 2.04 7.10 -9.37
N GLU A 182 1.89 7.48 -8.11
CA GLU A 182 2.10 6.65 -6.92
C GLU A 182 3.42 5.84 -6.94
N PRO A 183 4.58 6.49 -7.14
CA PRO A 183 5.84 5.80 -7.41
C PRO A 183 6.39 5.03 -6.22
N THR A 184 5.78 5.10 -5.06
CA THR A 184 6.21 4.47 -3.81
C THR A 184 5.22 3.46 -3.25
N THR A 185 4.10 3.22 -3.94
CA THR A 185 3.09 2.25 -3.53
C THR A 185 3.67 0.83 -3.48
N ALA A 186 3.30 0.05 -2.49
CA ALA A 186 3.78 -1.31 -2.22
C ALA A 186 5.30 -1.44 -1.94
N LEU A 187 5.98 -0.33 -1.61
CA LEU A 187 7.36 -0.33 -1.12
C LEU A 187 7.38 -0.15 0.40
N ASP A 188 8.39 -0.73 1.06
CA ASP A 188 8.62 -0.47 2.48
C ASP A 188 9.11 0.97 2.73
N VAL A 189 8.93 1.44 3.98
CA VAL A 189 9.16 2.85 4.36
C VAL A 189 10.59 3.32 4.06
N THR A 190 11.58 2.45 4.23
CA THR A 190 12.99 2.77 3.95
C THR A 190 13.21 3.01 2.46
N VAL A 191 12.71 2.09 1.60
CA VAL A 191 12.81 2.22 0.15
C VAL A 191 11.98 3.41 -0.36
N GLN A 192 10.79 3.68 0.22
CA GLN A 192 10.00 4.87 -0.09
C GLN A 192 10.81 6.15 0.11
N LYS A 193 11.45 6.30 1.28
CA LYS A 193 12.30 7.45 1.60
C LYS A 193 13.44 7.61 0.61
N GLU A 194 14.12 6.52 0.26
CA GLU A 194 15.21 6.52 -0.72
C GLU A 194 14.74 6.93 -2.13
N ILE A 195 13.56 6.46 -2.57
CA ILE A 195 12.98 6.82 -3.88
C ILE A 195 12.58 8.29 -3.91
N LEU A 196 11.97 8.82 -2.83
CA LEU A 196 11.64 10.25 -2.72
C LEU A 196 12.88 11.13 -2.80
N GLN A 197 13.94 10.76 -2.05
CA GLN A 197 15.20 11.48 -2.06
C GLN A 197 15.82 11.44 -3.46
N LEU A 198 15.83 10.28 -4.12
CA LEU A 198 16.33 10.11 -5.48
C LEU A 198 15.57 11.01 -6.47
N LEU A 199 14.23 11.03 -6.43
CA LEU A 199 13.42 11.87 -7.32
C LEU A 199 13.71 13.36 -7.09
N LYS A 200 13.88 13.78 -5.83
CA LYS A 200 14.21 15.16 -5.47
C LYS A 200 15.59 15.58 -5.95
N GLU A 201 16.59 14.70 -5.83
CA GLU A 201 17.95 14.91 -6.36
C GLU A 201 17.94 15.03 -7.88
N LEU A 202 17.25 14.09 -8.57
CA LEU A 202 17.13 14.09 -10.02
C LEU A 202 16.42 15.36 -10.54
N GLN A 203 15.33 15.78 -9.87
CA GLN A 203 14.62 17.00 -10.19
C GLN A 203 15.51 18.24 -10.10
N LYS A 204 16.26 18.37 -9.00
CA LYS A 204 17.19 19.49 -8.80
C LYS A 204 18.33 19.50 -9.83
N GLU A 205 18.90 18.34 -10.15
CA GLU A 205 20.01 18.21 -11.08
C GLU A 205 19.61 18.52 -12.52
N THR A 206 18.44 18.02 -12.95
CA THR A 206 17.98 18.15 -14.33
C THR A 206 17.18 19.41 -14.60
N GLY A 207 16.63 20.03 -13.54
CA GLY A 207 15.69 21.15 -13.66
C GLY A 207 14.33 20.75 -14.26
N MET A 208 14.00 19.45 -14.35
CA MET A 208 12.70 19.00 -14.83
C MET A 208 11.59 19.40 -13.86
N SER A 209 10.38 19.59 -14.38
CA SER A 209 9.18 19.71 -13.55
C SER A 209 8.65 18.31 -13.20
N LEU A 210 8.10 18.17 -12.01
CA LEU A 210 7.59 16.89 -11.51
C LEU A 210 6.14 17.03 -11.08
N ILE A 211 5.25 16.19 -11.59
CA ILE A 211 3.93 15.94 -11.01
C ILE A 211 4.08 14.68 -10.15
N PHE A 212 3.91 14.83 -8.83
CA PHE A 212 4.00 13.73 -7.88
C PHE A 212 2.60 13.39 -7.35
N ILE A 213 2.07 12.25 -7.77
CA ILE A 213 0.75 11.77 -7.35
C ILE A 213 0.92 10.77 -6.21
N SER A 214 0.21 10.98 -5.11
CA SER A 214 0.16 10.04 -3.99
C SER A 214 -1.16 10.18 -3.24
N HIS A 215 -1.57 9.11 -2.59
CA HIS A 215 -2.62 9.15 -1.57
C HIS A 215 -2.05 9.50 -0.19
N ASP A 216 -0.73 9.39 0.03
CA ASP A 216 -0.07 9.77 1.29
C ASP A 216 0.40 11.23 1.25
N LEU A 217 -0.34 12.08 1.98
CA LEU A 217 -0.02 13.50 2.13
C LEU A 217 1.35 13.75 2.74
N ALA A 218 1.81 12.91 3.68
CA ALA A 218 3.09 13.14 4.31
C ALA A 218 4.25 12.95 3.32
N LEU A 219 4.17 11.96 2.42
CA LEU A 219 5.14 11.80 1.33
C LEU A 219 5.15 13.02 0.41
N VAL A 220 3.96 13.53 0.08
CA VAL A 220 3.85 14.73 -0.78
C VAL A 220 4.45 15.94 -0.09
N SER A 221 4.26 16.11 1.22
CA SER A 221 4.82 17.25 1.96
C SER A 221 6.35 17.29 1.97
N GLU A 222 6.99 16.12 1.85
CA GLU A 222 8.46 16.02 1.82
C GLU A 222 9.09 16.42 0.47
N ILE A 223 8.33 16.34 -0.63
CA ILE A 223 8.88 16.55 -1.96
C ILE A 223 8.30 17.75 -2.69
N ALA A 224 7.01 18.06 -2.52
CA ALA A 224 6.29 19.05 -3.31
C ALA A 224 6.56 20.50 -2.89
N ASP A 225 6.48 21.42 -3.86
CA ASP A 225 6.45 22.88 -3.63
C ASP A 225 5.00 23.37 -3.42
N ARG A 226 4.07 22.87 -4.25
CA ARG A 226 2.63 23.14 -4.21
C ARG A 226 1.84 21.85 -4.26
N VAL A 227 0.62 21.88 -3.77
CA VAL A 227 -0.29 20.73 -3.71
C VAL A 227 -1.64 21.09 -4.28
N VAL A 228 -2.18 20.20 -5.08
CA VAL A 228 -3.56 20.17 -5.56
C VAL A 228 -4.28 19.03 -4.86
N VAL A 229 -5.36 19.33 -4.16
CA VAL A 229 -6.21 18.34 -3.48
C VAL A 229 -7.41 18.05 -4.36
N MET A 230 -7.57 16.78 -4.74
CA MET A 230 -8.68 16.31 -5.58
C MET A 230 -9.67 15.47 -4.78
N TYR A 231 -10.95 15.70 -5.02
CA TYR A 231 -12.04 14.92 -4.45
C TYR A 231 -13.17 14.75 -5.47
N GLN A 232 -13.63 13.51 -5.67
CA GLN A 232 -14.73 13.18 -6.58
C GLN A 232 -14.61 13.87 -7.96
N GLY A 233 -13.42 13.79 -8.57
CA GLY A 233 -13.19 14.33 -9.91
C GLY A 233 -12.99 15.85 -9.99
N SER A 234 -12.98 16.57 -8.88
CA SER A 234 -12.82 18.01 -8.82
C SER A 234 -11.56 18.43 -8.04
N VAL A 235 -10.96 19.55 -8.39
CA VAL A 235 -9.96 20.23 -7.57
C VAL A 235 -10.69 21.05 -6.51
N ILE A 236 -10.48 20.71 -5.24
CA ILE A 236 -11.17 21.37 -4.14
C ILE A 236 -10.30 22.37 -3.38
N GLU A 237 -8.98 22.16 -3.38
CA GLU A 237 -8.03 23.07 -2.75
C GLU A 237 -6.68 23.02 -3.47
N GLU A 238 -6.03 24.19 -3.62
CA GLU A 238 -4.70 24.32 -4.20
C GLU A 238 -3.92 25.36 -3.39
N GLY A 239 -2.64 25.07 -3.15
CA GLY A 239 -1.79 26.00 -2.41
C GLY A 239 -0.37 25.51 -2.21
N SER A 240 0.45 26.31 -1.50
CA SER A 240 1.76 25.85 -1.05
C SER A 240 1.62 24.68 -0.08
N VAL A 241 2.63 23.84 0.01
CA VAL A 241 2.65 22.75 0.99
C VAL A 241 2.32 23.28 2.39
N TYR A 242 2.93 24.39 2.80
CA TYR A 242 2.65 25.01 4.11
C TYR A 242 1.16 25.36 4.28
N SER A 243 0.52 25.99 3.27
CA SER A 243 -0.88 26.38 3.37
C SER A 243 -1.84 25.18 3.47
N ILE A 244 -1.59 24.13 2.70
CA ILE A 244 -2.44 22.92 2.71
C ILE A 244 -2.28 22.13 4.01
N PHE A 245 -1.06 22.04 4.56
CA PHE A 245 -0.80 21.22 5.75
C PHE A 245 -1.05 21.93 7.08
N LYS A 246 -0.76 23.24 7.17
CA LYS A 246 -0.90 24.00 8.43
C LYS A 246 -2.16 24.84 8.50
N LEU A 247 -2.70 25.25 7.34
CA LEU A 247 -3.84 26.18 7.24
C LEU A 247 -4.87 25.68 6.22
N PRO A 248 -5.28 24.40 6.26
CA PRO A 248 -6.27 23.85 5.31
C PRO A 248 -7.59 24.60 5.45
N LYS A 249 -8.17 24.99 4.32
CA LYS A 249 -9.44 25.73 4.28
C LYS A 249 -10.64 24.79 4.12
N GLN A 250 -10.48 23.76 3.29
CA GLN A 250 -11.56 22.84 2.96
C GLN A 250 -11.69 21.73 4.01
N GLU A 251 -12.94 21.41 4.39
CA GLU A 251 -13.21 20.38 5.40
C GLU A 251 -12.68 19.02 4.99
N TYR A 252 -12.74 18.69 3.70
CA TYR A 252 -12.16 17.44 3.18
C TYR A 252 -10.65 17.38 3.39
N THR A 253 -9.92 18.48 3.11
CA THR A 253 -8.47 18.55 3.33
C THR A 253 -8.12 18.34 4.81
N LYS A 254 -8.87 18.97 5.71
CA LYS A 254 -8.73 18.79 7.17
C LYS A 254 -8.96 17.33 7.57
N ALA A 255 -10.03 16.73 7.03
CA ALA A 255 -10.38 15.36 7.31
C ALA A 255 -9.32 14.37 6.80
N LEU A 256 -8.81 14.59 5.60
CA LEU A 256 -7.78 13.76 5.00
C LEU A 256 -6.47 13.81 5.83
N LEU A 257 -6.07 14.99 6.30
CA LEU A 257 -4.90 15.18 7.18
C LEU A 257 -5.10 14.51 8.55
N ALA A 258 -6.29 14.61 9.13
CA ALA A 258 -6.60 14.05 10.44
C ALA A 258 -6.78 12.52 10.44
N SER A 259 -7.08 11.91 9.29
CA SER A 259 -7.32 10.45 9.18
C SER A 259 -6.04 9.62 9.33
N ARG A 260 -4.88 10.23 9.26
CA ARG A 260 -3.61 9.54 9.48
C ARG A 260 -3.36 9.30 10.97
N PRO A 261 -2.96 8.09 11.41
CA PRO A 261 -2.62 7.85 12.80
C PRO A 261 -1.45 8.75 13.24
N PRO A 262 -1.60 9.54 14.31
CA PRO A 262 -0.50 10.36 14.82
C PRO A 262 0.55 9.51 15.55
N LEU A 263 1.81 9.95 15.51
CA LEU A 263 2.92 9.25 16.17
C LEU A 263 3.10 9.67 17.65
N ASP A 264 2.60 10.82 18.03
CA ASP A 264 2.73 11.40 19.38
C ASP A 264 1.58 11.07 20.32
N LYS A 265 0.42 10.66 19.76
CA LYS A 265 -0.82 10.39 20.49
C LYS A 265 -1.43 9.05 20.09
N ARG A 266 -2.30 8.53 20.94
CA ARG A 266 -3.11 7.36 20.64
C ARG A 266 -4.57 7.69 20.84
N TYR A 267 -5.37 7.55 19.79
CA TYR A 267 -6.82 7.75 19.84
C TYR A 267 -7.57 6.44 20.04
N GLU A 268 -8.74 6.50 20.71
CA GLU A 268 -9.66 5.36 20.76
C GLU A 268 -10.18 5.04 19.36
N LYS A 269 -10.51 6.08 18.59
CA LYS A 269 -10.93 5.98 17.17
C LYS A 269 -10.24 7.04 16.35
N LEU A 270 -9.71 6.65 15.20
CA LEU A 270 -9.16 7.58 14.23
C LEU A 270 -10.28 8.43 13.64
N PRO A 271 -10.04 9.73 13.43
CA PRO A 271 -10.94 10.56 12.66
C PRO A 271 -11.13 9.98 11.24
N THR A 272 -12.35 10.05 10.75
CA THR A 272 -12.70 9.70 9.37
C THR A 272 -13.40 10.89 8.72
N ILE A 273 -13.47 10.91 7.38
CA ILE A 273 -14.19 11.99 6.69
C ILE A 273 -15.65 12.08 7.17
N ALA A 274 -16.30 10.93 7.35
CA ALA A 274 -17.66 10.88 7.85
C ALA A 274 -17.79 11.38 9.31
N SER A 275 -16.86 11.01 10.19
CA SER A 275 -16.92 11.46 11.58
C SER A 275 -16.62 12.95 11.75
N LEU A 276 -15.75 13.52 10.91
CA LEU A 276 -15.43 14.96 10.95
C LEU A 276 -16.50 15.85 10.31
N ALA A 277 -17.39 15.27 9.48
CA ALA A 277 -18.60 15.96 9.03
C ALA A 277 -19.60 16.17 10.19
N ASP A 278 -19.56 15.31 11.21
CA ASP A 278 -20.27 15.51 12.46
C ASP A 278 -19.48 16.45 13.39
N LYS A 279 -19.92 17.69 13.51
CA LYS A 279 -19.27 18.73 14.33
C LYS A 279 -19.17 18.38 15.82
N SER A 280 -19.91 17.37 16.29
CA SER A 280 -19.85 16.88 17.67
C SER A 280 -18.70 15.90 17.91
N PHE A 281 -18.09 15.36 16.84
CA PHE A 281 -17.01 14.39 16.95
C PHE A 281 -15.71 15.05 17.44
N SER A 282 -15.18 14.55 18.53
CA SER A 282 -13.84 14.88 19.03
C SER A 282 -13.07 13.58 19.28
N PRO A 283 -11.89 13.39 18.69
CA PRO A 283 -11.12 12.17 18.89
C PRO A 283 -10.68 12.07 20.36
N LYS A 284 -11.07 11.00 21.04
CA LYS A 284 -10.73 10.75 22.44
C LYS A 284 -9.37 10.07 22.53
N GLU A 285 -8.48 10.66 23.31
CA GLU A 285 -7.11 10.18 23.51
C GLU A 285 -7.07 9.10 24.61
N ILE A 286 -6.35 8.01 24.35
CA ILE A 286 -6.05 6.97 25.34
C ILE A 286 -4.83 7.42 26.15
N THR A 287 -5.00 7.60 27.45
CA THR A 287 -3.92 8.00 28.35
C THR A 287 -2.99 6.81 28.66
N LEU A 288 -1.73 7.11 29.03
CA LEU A 288 -0.77 6.07 29.44
C LEU A 288 -1.28 5.25 30.63
N SER A 289 -2.00 5.87 31.57
CA SER A 289 -2.59 5.18 32.74
C SER A 289 -3.70 4.20 32.35
N GLN A 290 -4.58 4.58 31.41
CA GLN A 290 -5.60 3.68 30.88
C GLN A 290 -4.97 2.49 30.17
N ARG A 291 -3.95 2.73 29.35
CA ARG A 291 -3.21 1.69 28.66
C ARG A 291 -2.49 0.74 29.62
N ALA A 292 -1.83 1.26 30.65
CA ALA A 292 -1.18 0.44 31.68
C ALA A 292 -2.16 -0.48 32.40
N LEU A 293 -3.38 0.01 32.70
CA LEU A 293 -4.44 -0.82 33.29
C LEU A 293 -4.91 -1.94 32.34
N GLN A 294 -5.05 -1.63 31.04
CA GLN A 294 -5.40 -2.61 30.02
C GLN A 294 -4.31 -3.69 29.88
N HIS A 295 -3.03 -3.29 29.79
CA HIS A 295 -1.90 -4.20 29.72
C HIS A 295 -1.80 -5.10 30.94
N LYS A 296 -2.01 -4.55 32.15
CA LYS A 296 -2.04 -5.37 33.37
C LYS A 296 -3.11 -6.49 33.31
N LYS A 297 -4.29 -6.22 32.73
CA LYS A 297 -5.32 -7.26 32.54
C LYS A 297 -4.91 -8.30 31.52
N ILE A 298 -4.33 -7.89 30.39
CA ILE A 298 -3.89 -8.77 29.31
C ILE A 298 -2.76 -9.70 29.80
N TYR A 299 -1.69 -9.17 30.41
CA TYR A 299 -0.47 -9.92 30.73
C TYR A 299 -0.54 -10.72 32.04
N LEU A 300 -1.63 -10.61 32.79
CA LEU A 300 -1.93 -11.54 33.91
C LEU A 300 -2.46 -12.90 33.42
N GLN A 301 -2.87 -13.00 32.15
CA GLN A 301 -3.40 -14.23 31.58
C GLN A 301 -2.29 -15.15 31.07
N ARG A 302 -2.65 -16.40 30.76
CA ARG A 302 -1.72 -17.29 30.05
C ARG A 302 -1.68 -16.92 28.57
N PRO A 303 -0.51 -17.04 27.92
CA PRO A 303 -0.41 -16.77 26.50
C PRO A 303 -1.31 -17.71 25.68
N ILE A 304 -2.02 -17.16 24.72
CA ILE A 304 -2.81 -17.95 23.77
C ILE A 304 -1.93 -18.60 22.71
N LEU A 305 -0.82 -17.94 22.34
CA LEU A 305 0.17 -18.44 21.38
C LEU A 305 1.57 -18.30 21.98
N GLU A 306 2.38 -19.36 21.87
CA GLU A 306 3.80 -19.34 22.20
C GLU A 306 4.61 -19.87 21.00
N VAL A 307 5.58 -19.12 20.57
CA VAL A 307 6.53 -19.49 19.51
C VAL A 307 7.89 -19.70 20.17
N LYS A 308 8.51 -20.88 19.97
CA LYS A 308 9.77 -21.24 20.64
C LYS A 308 10.83 -21.69 19.63
N ASN A 309 11.89 -20.90 19.48
CA ASN A 309 13.04 -21.17 18.61
C ASN A 309 12.62 -21.55 17.18
N LEU A 310 11.62 -20.89 16.64
CA LEU A 310 11.04 -21.21 15.34
C LEU A 310 12.01 -20.89 14.23
N GLU A 311 12.22 -21.85 13.31
CA GLU A 311 13.02 -21.67 12.09
C GLU A 311 12.25 -22.10 10.85
N LYS A 312 12.44 -21.33 9.77
CA LYS A 312 11.98 -21.69 8.42
C LYS A 312 13.07 -21.41 7.42
N GLU A 313 13.50 -22.45 6.70
CA GLU A 313 14.46 -22.36 5.60
C GLU A 313 13.81 -22.70 4.28
N TYR A 314 14.19 -21.96 3.24
CA TYR A 314 13.88 -22.25 1.85
C TYR A 314 15.17 -22.63 1.11
N PHE A 315 15.09 -23.65 0.27
CA PHE A 315 16.21 -24.12 -0.53
C PHE A 315 16.01 -23.69 -2.00
N GLN A 316 16.90 -22.86 -2.51
CA GLN A 316 16.95 -22.53 -3.93
C GLN A 316 17.93 -23.45 -4.65
N SER A 317 17.43 -24.16 -5.68
CA SER A 317 18.29 -24.90 -6.61
C SER A 317 18.62 -23.97 -7.77
N THR A 318 19.91 -23.58 -7.88
CA THR A 318 20.40 -22.69 -8.95
C THR A 318 20.88 -23.47 -10.19
N GLY A 319 20.69 -24.81 -10.24
CA GLY A 319 21.06 -25.69 -11.36
C GLY A 319 21.34 -27.13 -10.91
N LEU A 320 21.46 -28.05 -11.89
CA LEU A 320 21.64 -29.49 -11.64
C LEU A 320 22.93 -29.85 -10.87
N PHE A 321 23.95 -28.97 -10.86
CA PHE A 321 25.26 -29.24 -10.23
C PHE A 321 25.73 -28.15 -9.23
N THR A 322 24.85 -27.20 -8.85
CA THR A 322 25.22 -26.13 -7.90
C THR A 322 24.79 -26.46 -6.49
N LYS A 323 25.60 -26.06 -5.47
CA LYS A 323 25.25 -26.15 -4.05
C LYS A 323 23.91 -25.44 -3.81
N LYS A 324 22.94 -26.14 -3.22
CA LYS A 324 21.67 -25.55 -2.76
C LYS A 324 21.97 -24.39 -1.84
N ARG A 325 21.55 -23.17 -2.22
CA ARG A 325 21.62 -22.01 -1.35
C ARG A 325 20.40 -22.07 -0.43
N SER A 326 20.63 -22.10 0.88
CA SER A 326 19.53 -22.00 1.86
C SER A 326 19.34 -20.53 2.27
N ILE A 327 18.09 -20.12 2.40
CA ILE A 327 17.70 -18.81 2.92
C ILE A 327 16.85 -19.04 4.16
N LYS A 328 17.33 -18.57 5.31
CA LYS A 328 16.59 -18.61 6.58
C LYS A 328 15.61 -17.45 6.63
N ALA A 329 14.38 -17.67 6.22
CA ALA A 329 13.32 -16.65 6.26
C ALA A 329 12.83 -16.37 7.69
N VAL A 330 12.89 -17.38 8.59
CA VAL A 330 12.67 -17.25 10.03
C VAL A 330 13.82 -17.97 10.73
N ASN A 331 14.47 -17.31 11.69
CA ASN A 331 15.71 -17.77 12.30
C ASN A 331 15.66 -17.64 13.82
N LYS A 332 15.34 -18.73 14.53
CA LYS A 332 15.27 -18.86 16.00
C LYS A 332 14.38 -17.82 16.68
N VAL A 333 13.21 -17.58 16.10
CA VAL A 333 12.24 -16.61 16.63
C VAL A 333 11.52 -17.17 17.85
N THR A 334 11.46 -16.39 18.95
CA THR A 334 10.78 -16.76 20.19
C THR A 334 9.98 -15.57 20.72
N PHE A 335 8.66 -15.75 20.93
CA PHE A 335 7.76 -14.75 21.52
C PHE A 335 6.46 -15.40 21.98
N SER A 336 5.65 -14.64 22.73
CA SER A 336 4.32 -15.04 23.18
C SER A 336 3.28 -13.98 22.81
N VAL A 337 2.04 -14.41 22.63
CA VAL A 337 0.87 -13.53 22.39
C VAL A 337 -0.19 -13.89 23.42
N PHE A 338 -0.80 -12.87 24.05
CA PHE A 338 -1.79 -13.04 25.10
C PHE A 338 -3.21 -12.85 24.56
N GLU A 339 -4.20 -13.43 25.25
CA GLU A 339 -5.60 -13.30 24.81
C GLU A 339 -6.06 -11.84 24.89
N GLY A 340 -6.69 -11.33 23.80
CA GLY A 340 -7.13 -9.95 23.68
C GLY A 340 -6.02 -8.94 23.36
N GLU A 341 -4.76 -9.39 23.19
CA GLU A 341 -3.64 -8.55 22.77
C GLU A 341 -3.65 -8.28 21.27
N THR A 342 -3.12 -7.14 20.86
CA THR A 342 -2.69 -6.89 19.48
C THR A 342 -1.17 -6.82 19.44
N LEU A 343 -0.52 -7.87 18.90
CA LEU A 343 0.92 -7.90 18.67
C LEU A 343 1.23 -7.32 17.29
N GLY A 344 1.95 -6.18 17.25
CA GLY A 344 2.45 -5.60 16.02
C GLY A 344 3.71 -6.32 15.53
N LEU A 345 3.82 -6.53 14.21
CA LEU A 345 4.99 -7.14 13.58
C LEU A 345 5.45 -6.27 12.41
N VAL A 346 6.60 -5.62 12.56
CA VAL A 346 7.17 -4.67 11.58
C VAL A 346 8.56 -5.09 11.10
N GLY A 347 9.02 -4.50 10.02
CA GLY A 347 10.32 -4.71 9.40
C GLY A 347 10.24 -4.53 7.88
N GLU A 348 11.39 -4.51 7.22
CA GLU A 348 11.46 -4.35 5.76
C GLU A 348 10.84 -5.52 4.99
N SER A 349 10.51 -5.29 3.72
CA SER A 349 10.00 -6.35 2.84
C SER A 349 11.01 -7.50 2.72
N GLY A 350 10.52 -8.74 2.83
CA GLY A 350 11.39 -9.92 2.78
C GLY A 350 12.09 -10.28 4.08
N CYS A 351 11.91 -9.55 5.19
CA CYS A 351 12.53 -9.90 6.48
C CYS A 351 11.90 -11.13 7.18
N GLY A 352 10.82 -11.72 6.63
CA GLY A 352 10.23 -12.98 7.11
C GLY A 352 8.87 -12.87 7.79
N LYS A 353 8.24 -11.69 7.89
CA LYS A 353 6.94 -11.46 8.57
C LYS A 353 5.81 -12.37 8.07
N SER A 354 5.53 -12.32 6.78
CA SER A 354 4.47 -13.14 6.18
C SER A 354 4.80 -14.64 6.22
N THR A 355 6.09 -15.01 6.16
CA THR A 355 6.53 -16.39 6.35
C THR A 355 6.24 -16.86 7.78
N LEU A 356 6.53 -16.04 8.78
CA LEU A 356 6.21 -16.32 10.17
C LEU A 356 4.70 -16.55 10.37
N GLY A 357 3.87 -15.66 9.80
CA GLY A 357 2.41 -15.81 9.80
C GLY A 357 1.94 -17.13 9.15
N LYS A 358 2.48 -17.48 7.98
CA LYS A 358 2.15 -18.74 7.28
C LYS A 358 2.54 -19.98 8.07
N VAL A 359 3.66 -19.96 8.79
CA VAL A 359 4.09 -21.08 9.65
C VAL A 359 3.18 -21.20 10.87
N ILE A 360 2.79 -20.11 11.52
CA ILE A 360 1.83 -20.12 12.63
C ILE A 360 0.47 -20.68 12.16
N LEU A 361 0.01 -20.33 10.98
CA LEU A 361 -1.23 -20.84 10.37
C LEU A 361 -1.13 -22.30 9.90
N GLN A 362 0.02 -22.93 10.01
CA GLN A 362 0.29 -24.26 9.44
C GLN A 362 -0.02 -24.35 7.92
N LEU A 363 0.14 -23.23 7.20
CA LEU A 363 0.15 -23.19 5.74
C LEU A 363 1.51 -23.66 5.20
N GLU A 364 2.56 -23.40 5.98
CA GLU A 364 3.92 -23.88 5.74
C GLU A 364 4.45 -24.59 6.98
N LYS A 365 5.22 -25.68 6.76
CA LYS A 365 5.84 -26.42 7.86
C LYS A 365 7.08 -25.68 8.37
N ALA A 366 7.24 -25.63 9.68
CA ALA A 366 8.49 -25.19 10.32
C ALA A 366 9.65 -26.12 9.91
N THR A 367 10.86 -25.59 9.80
CA THR A 367 12.08 -26.38 9.64
C THR A 367 12.58 -26.88 11.00
N ALA A 368 12.47 -26.04 12.04
CA ALA A 368 12.79 -26.38 13.42
C ALA A 368 11.98 -25.47 14.37
N GLY A 369 11.99 -25.82 15.67
CA GLY A 369 11.24 -25.12 16.72
C GLY A 369 9.78 -25.54 16.79
N ASN A 370 9.04 -24.91 17.70
CA ASN A 370 7.67 -25.30 18.03
C ASN A 370 6.75 -24.07 18.12
N VAL A 371 5.48 -24.26 17.80
CA VAL A 371 4.41 -23.29 18.01
C VAL A 371 3.33 -23.95 18.87
N TYR A 372 3.01 -23.31 19.99
CA TYR A 372 1.96 -23.78 20.89
C TYR A 372 0.77 -22.83 20.81
N PHE A 373 -0.41 -23.38 20.55
CA PHE A 373 -1.67 -22.64 20.60
C PHE A 373 -2.56 -23.21 21.71
N LYS A 374 -2.94 -22.39 22.67
CA LYS A 374 -3.63 -22.79 23.90
C LYS A 374 -2.93 -23.98 24.60
N GLY A 375 -1.59 -23.94 24.68
CA GLY A 375 -0.76 -24.96 25.30
C GLY A 375 -0.56 -26.23 24.47
N LYS A 376 -1.20 -26.39 23.32
CA LYS A 376 -1.04 -27.56 22.42
C LYS A 376 -0.02 -27.24 21.32
N ASP A 377 0.97 -28.11 21.13
CA ASP A 377 1.94 -28.00 20.01
C ASP A 377 1.22 -28.23 18.67
N ILE A 378 1.14 -27.16 17.86
CA ILE A 378 0.46 -27.20 16.57
C ILE A 378 1.39 -27.59 15.42
N THR A 379 2.69 -27.68 15.62
CA THR A 379 3.67 -28.07 14.58
C THR A 379 3.59 -29.57 14.25
N LYS A 380 3.00 -30.37 15.14
CA LYS A 380 2.90 -31.84 15.05
C LYS A 380 1.49 -32.34 14.73
N LEU A 381 0.57 -31.44 14.38
CA LEU A 381 -0.82 -31.80 14.11
C LEU A 381 -1.00 -32.58 12.79
N SER A 382 -1.92 -33.52 12.81
CA SER A 382 -2.43 -34.18 11.61
C SER A 382 -3.26 -33.22 10.74
N ASN A 383 -3.44 -33.56 9.45
CA ASN A 383 -4.25 -32.76 8.54
C ASN A 383 -5.70 -32.55 9.03
N THR A 384 -6.25 -33.52 9.76
CA THR A 384 -7.61 -33.45 10.33
C THR A 384 -7.67 -32.45 11.49
N GLU A 385 -6.63 -32.42 12.34
CA GLU A 385 -6.52 -31.46 13.43
C GLU A 385 -6.24 -30.05 12.91
N ILE A 386 -5.40 -29.90 11.88
CA ILE A 386 -5.15 -28.61 11.20
C ILE A 386 -6.45 -28.02 10.65
N LYS A 387 -7.35 -28.85 10.06
CA LYS A 387 -8.68 -28.36 9.63
C LYS A 387 -9.50 -27.80 10.77
N LYS A 388 -9.44 -28.41 11.97
CA LYS A 388 -10.13 -27.89 13.15
C LYS A 388 -9.48 -26.60 13.65
N LEU A 389 -8.13 -26.54 13.68
CA LEU A 389 -7.36 -25.37 14.09
C LEU A 389 -7.69 -24.14 13.21
N ARG A 390 -7.93 -24.34 11.92
CA ARG A 390 -8.31 -23.27 10.98
C ARG A 390 -9.62 -22.55 11.31
N LYS A 391 -10.45 -23.06 12.22
CA LYS A 391 -11.59 -22.32 12.78
C LYS A 391 -11.11 -21.28 13.80
N ASP A 392 -10.13 -21.66 14.63
CA ASP A 392 -9.68 -20.84 15.76
C ASP A 392 -8.59 -19.81 15.36
N ILE A 393 -7.80 -20.11 14.31
CA ILE A 393 -6.77 -19.19 13.79
C ILE A 393 -7.10 -18.85 12.34
N GLN A 394 -7.29 -17.56 12.06
CA GLN A 394 -7.68 -17.05 10.74
C GLN A 394 -6.67 -16.02 10.21
N LEU A 395 -6.73 -15.79 8.89
CA LEU A 395 -5.89 -14.82 8.17
C LEU A 395 -6.76 -13.82 7.42
N ILE A 396 -6.48 -12.55 7.61
CA ILE A 396 -6.91 -11.48 6.72
C ILE A 396 -5.76 -11.22 5.74
N PHE A 397 -5.98 -11.50 4.47
CA PHE A 397 -4.94 -11.45 3.42
C PHE A 397 -4.61 -10.01 3.01
N GLN A 398 -3.39 -9.81 2.53
CA GLN A 398 -2.90 -8.57 1.94
C GLN A 398 -3.71 -8.14 0.72
N ASP A 399 -3.99 -9.08 -0.19
CA ASP A 399 -4.82 -8.82 -1.37
C ASP A 399 -6.23 -9.40 -1.15
N PRO A 400 -7.22 -8.53 -0.93
CA PRO A 400 -8.59 -8.98 -0.73
C PRO A 400 -9.20 -9.60 -1.99
N TYR A 401 -8.71 -9.25 -3.20
CA TYR A 401 -9.22 -9.82 -4.45
C TYR A 401 -8.85 -11.29 -4.60
N SER A 402 -7.59 -11.64 -4.36
CA SER A 402 -7.10 -13.03 -4.45
C SER A 402 -7.72 -13.92 -3.37
N SER A 403 -8.25 -13.34 -2.29
CA SER A 403 -8.88 -14.07 -1.19
C SER A 403 -10.32 -14.51 -1.49
N LEU A 404 -10.99 -13.93 -2.47
CA LEU A 404 -12.39 -14.18 -2.81
C LEU A 404 -12.50 -14.95 -4.14
N ASN A 405 -13.38 -15.96 -4.19
CA ASN A 405 -13.68 -16.64 -5.45
C ASN A 405 -14.52 -15.72 -6.35
N PRO A 406 -14.01 -15.29 -7.53
CA PRO A 406 -14.72 -14.35 -8.39
C PRO A 406 -16.02 -14.89 -9.01
N ARG A 407 -16.24 -16.20 -8.93
CA ARG A 407 -17.43 -16.87 -9.47
C ARG A 407 -18.57 -17.02 -8.45
N LEU A 408 -18.33 -16.70 -7.19
CA LEU A 408 -19.32 -16.75 -6.12
C LEU A 408 -19.75 -15.34 -5.74
N SER A 409 -21.03 -15.16 -5.41
CA SER A 409 -21.47 -13.94 -4.75
C SER A 409 -20.88 -13.85 -3.34
N ILE A 410 -20.82 -12.66 -2.78
CA ILE A 410 -20.26 -12.39 -1.45
C ILE A 410 -20.95 -13.25 -0.39
N GLY A 411 -22.28 -13.27 -0.41
CA GLY A 411 -23.06 -14.08 0.53
C GLY A 411 -22.81 -15.57 0.39
N GLN A 412 -22.75 -16.08 -0.85
CA GLN A 412 -22.44 -17.48 -1.11
C GLN A 412 -21.06 -17.87 -0.58
N ALA A 413 -20.03 -17.05 -0.82
CA ALA A 413 -18.67 -17.31 -0.34
C ALA A 413 -18.62 -17.38 1.20
N MET A 414 -19.36 -16.53 1.90
CA MET A 414 -19.41 -16.54 3.37
C MET A 414 -20.22 -17.74 3.91
N VAL A 415 -21.37 -18.06 3.30
CA VAL A 415 -22.21 -19.22 3.67
C VAL A 415 -21.42 -20.52 3.49
N GLU A 416 -20.62 -20.64 2.43
CA GLU A 416 -19.81 -21.84 2.16
C GLU A 416 -18.78 -22.08 3.28
N VAL A 417 -18.07 -21.04 3.70
CA VAL A 417 -17.10 -21.13 4.81
C VAL A 417 -17.80 -21.58 6.11
N MET A 418 -18.94 -21.01 6.44
CA MET A 418 -19.73 -21.41 7.61
C MET A 418 -20.17 -22.89 7.50
N LYS A 419 -20.60 -23.32 6.31
CA LYS A 419 -21.02 -24.72 6.07
C LYS A 419 -19.88 -25.71 6.30
N VAL A 420 -18.69 -25.40 5.79
CA VAL A 420 -17.49 -26.26 5.93
C VAL A 420 -17.10 -26.42 7.40
N HIS A 421 -17.29 -25.41 8.22
CA HIS A 421 -16.97 -25.41 9.66
C HIS A 421 -18.17 -25.71 10.57
N ASN A 422 -19.30 -26.19 10.02
CA ASN A 422 -20.52 -26.55 10.74
C ASN A 422 -21.09 -25.40 11.61
N ILE A 423 -21.02 -24.17 11.11
CA ILE A 423 -21.62 -23.01 11.77
C ILE A 423 -23.04 -22.82 11.26
N GLY A 424 -24.01 -22.73 12.18
CA GLY A 424 -25.43 -22.69 11.86
C GLY A 424 -26.01 -24.03 11.41
N THR A 425 -27.24 -24.29 11.76
CA THR A 425 -27.92 -25.57 11.49
C THR A 425 -28.64 -25.62 10.13
N SER A 426 -29.03 -24.45 9.61
CA SER A 426 -29.78 -24.34 8.35
C SER A 426 -29.11 -23.33 7.38
N LYS A 427 -29.50 -23.40 6.11
CA LYS A 427 -29.06 -22.42 5.10
C LYS A 427 -29.54 -21.02 5.48
N LYS A 428 -30.81 -20.88 5.88
CA LYS A 428 -31.40 -19.60 6.27
C LYS A 428 -30.66 -18.96 7.44
N GLN A 429 -30.35 -19.74 8.48
CA GLN A 429 -29.59 -19.22 9.63
C GLN A 429 -28.20 -18.70 9.25
N ARG A 430 -27.53 -19.34 8.27
CA ARG A 430 -26.24 -18.84 7.75
C ARG A 430 -26.41 -17.55 6.97
N GLU A 431 -27.47 -17.47 6.13
CA GLU A 431 -27.78 -16.26 5.36
C GLU A 431 -28.11 -15.07 6.30
N ASP A 432 -28.91 -15.28 7.33
CA ASP A 432 -29.23 -14.26 8.34
C ASP A 432 -27.95 -13.79 9.08
N LYS A 433 -27.07 -14.73 9.43
CA LYS A 433 -25.77 -14.40 10.05
C LYS A 433 -24.88 -13.61 9.09
N VAL A 434 -24.86 -13.93 7.79
CA VAL A 434 -24.11 -13.15 6.78
C VAL A 434 -24.65 -11.73 6.69
N ALA A 435 -25.97 -11.52 6.65
CA ALA A 435 -26.58 -10.19 6.64
C ALA A 435 -26.13 -9.36 7.86
N THR A 436 -26.20 -9.95 9.06
CA THR A 436 -25.70 -9.31 10.29
C THR A 436 -24.22 -8.95 10.22
N LEU A 437 -23.38 -9.84 9.68
CA LEU A 437 -21.93 -9.59 9.56
C LEU A 437 -21.63 -8.51 8.51
N LEU A 438 -22.35 -8.45 7.39
CA LEU A 438 -22.21 -7.37 6.42
C LEU A 438 -22.54 -6.02 7.06
N GLN A 439 -23.65 -5.92 7.81
CA GLN A 439 -23.99 -4.70 8.54
C GLN A 439 -22.90 -4.31 9.56
N LYS A 440 -22.34 -5.28 10.31
CA LYS A 440 -21.24 -5.02 11.26
C LYS A 440 -19.99 -4.43 10.60
N VAL A 441 -19.71 -4.82 9.37
CA VAL A 441 -18.56 -4.24 8.62
C VAL A 441 -18.97 -3.00 7.81
N GLY A 442 -20.15 -2.44 8.03
CA GLY A 442 -20.65 -1.23 7.37
C GLY A 442 -21.00 -1.43 5.90
N LEU A 443 -21.48 -2.62 5.54
CA LEU A 443 -21.98 -2.95 4.21
C LEU A 443 -23.48 -3.28 4.31
N ASP A 444 -24.25 -2.80 3.33
CA ASP A 444 -25.69 -3.08 3.22
C ASP A 444 -25.94 -4.54 2.83
N GLU A 445 -27.11 -5.08 3.21
CA GLU A 445 -27.49 -6.46 2.88
C GLU A 445 -27.54 -6.75 1.39
N SER A 446 -27.76 -5.75 0.53
CA SER A 446 -27.73 -5.90 -0.92
C SER A 446 -26.40 -6.42 -1.46
N TYR A 447 -25.31 -6.25 -0.68
CA TYR A 447 -23.99 -6.79 -1.02
C TYR A 447 -23.94 -8.31 -1.01
N PHE A 448 -24.91 -8.99 -0.40
CA PHE A 448 -25.01 -10.45 -0.39
C PHE A 448 -24.99 -11.06 -1.81
N ASN A 449 -25.68 -10.41 -2.75
CA ASN A 449 -25.81 -10.89 -4.13
C ASN A 449 -24.76 -10.33 -5.08
N ARG A 450 -23.93 -9.39 -4.65
CA ARG A 450 -22.86 -8.82 -5.48
C ARG A 450 -21.68 -9.76 -5.62
N TYR A 451 -20.92 -9.58 -6.71
CA TYR A 451 -19.69 -10.31 -6.98
C TYR A 451 -18.46 -9.47 -6.59
N PRO A 452 -17.28 -10.11 -6.32
CA PRO A 452 -16.08 -9.38 -5.91
C PRO A 452 -15.63 -8.27 -6.87
N HIS A 453 -15.82 -8.45 -8.18
CA HIS A 453 -15.44 -7.45 -9.18
C HIS A 453 -16.33 -6.18 -9.20
N GLU A 454 -17.50 -6.24 -8.59
CA GLU A 454 -18.42 -5.10 -8.46
C GLU A 454 -18.10 -4.20 -7.25
N LEU A 455 -17.09 -4.57 -6.45
CA LEU A 455 -16.74 -3.90 -5.20
C LEU A 455 -15.48 -3.05 -5.33
N SER A 456 -15.42 -1.93 -4.58
CA SER A 456 -14.18 -1.18 -4.39
C SER A 456 -13.16 -1.96 -3.54
N GLY A 457 -11.88 -1.55 -3.53
CA GLY A 457 -10.84 -2.16 -2.70
C GLY A 457 -11.20 -2.23 -1.22
N GLY A 458 -11.67 -1.12 -0.65
CA GLY A 458 -12.09 -1.06 0.76
C GLY A 458 -13.34 -1.90 1.07
N GLN A 459 -14.30 -1.98 0.14
CA GLN A 459 -15.46 -2.86 0.28
C GLN A 459 -15.06 -4.33 0.25
N ARG A 460 -14.15 -4.74 -0.66
CA ARG A 460 -13.61 -6.11 -0.69
C ARG A 460 -12.89 -6.45 0.61
N GLN A 461 -12.10 -5.51 1.15
CA GLN A 461 -11.41 -5.71 2.43
C GLN A 461 -12.40 -5.96 3.57
N ARG A 462 -13.46 -5.15 3.67
CA ARG A 462 -14.52 -5.33 4.67
C ARG A 462 -15.23 -6.68 4.52
N VAL A 463 -15.47 -7.15 3.29
CA VAL A 463 -15.99 -8.50 3.02
C VAL A 463 -15.01 -9.58 3.48
N GLY A 464 -13.71 -9.42 3.21
CA GLY A 464 -12.67 -10.32 3.69
C GLY A 464 -12.63 -10.42 5.22
N ILE A 465 -12.76 -9.28 5.90
CA ILE A 465 -12.91 -9.20 7.37
C ILE A 465 -14.18 -9.93 7.81
N ALA A 466 -15.35 -9.63 7.23
CA ALA A 466 -16.62 -10.25 7.57
C ALA A 466 -16.57 -11.78 7.42
N ARG A 467 -15.95 -12.28 6.35
CA ARG A 467 -15.74 -13.71 6.12
C ARG A 467 -14.86 -14.34 7.21
N THR A 468 -13.78 -13.66 7.60
CA THR A 468 -12.85 -14.11 8.63
C THR A 468 -13.55 -14.23 10.00
N ILE A 469 -14.28 -13.20 10.42
CA ILE A 469 -14.98 -13.18 11.70
C ILE A 469 -16.22 -14.07 11.74
N ALA A 470 -16.74 -14.52 10.59
CA ALA A 470 -17.85 -15.44 10.51
C ALA A 470 -17.60 -16.77 11.25
N LEU A 471 -16.34 -17.16 11.43
CA LEU A 471 -15.90 -18.34 12.15
C LEU A 471 -15.69 -18.10 13.65
N GLU A 472 -15.77 -16.85 14.12
CA GLU A 472 -15.50 -16.43 15.51
C GLU A 472 -14.12 -16.94 16.01
N PRO A 473 -13.04 -16.62 15.27
CA PRO A 473 -11.71 -17.11 15.60
C PRO A 473 -11.24 -16.56 16.95
N LYS A 474 -10.23 -17.19 17.53
CA LYS A 474 -9.56 -16.71 18.76
C LYS A 474 -8.33 -15.88 18.45
N LEU A 475 -7.66 -16.19 17.34
CA LEU A 475 -6.48 -15.47 16.84
C LEU A 475 -6.67 -15.12 15.37
N VAL A 476 -6.46 -13.87 15.03
CA VAL A 476 -6.50 -13.38 13.65
C VAL A 476 -5.13 -12.78 13.29
N ILE A 477 -4.55 -13.26 12.22
CA ILE A 477 -3.35 -12.68 11.64
C ILE A 477 -3.80 -11.71 10.54
N CYS A 478 -3.46 -10.44 10.68
CA CYS A 478 -3.69 -9.41 9.66
C CYS A 478 -2.39 -9.21 8.88
N ASP A 479 -2.26 -9.82 7.69
CA ASP A 479 -1.04 -9.70 6.87
C ASP A 479 -1.20 -8.56 5.87
N GLU A 480 -0.62 -7.40 6.18
CA GLU A 480 -0.68 -6.16 5.40
C GLU A 480 -2.10 -5.78 4.94
N SER A 481 -3.09 -6.06 5.79
CA SER A 481 -4.51 -5.99 5.45
C SER A 481 -5.07 -4.61 5.12
N VAL A 482 -4.28 -3.54 5.31
CA VAL A 482 -4.69 -2.15 5.03
C VAL A 482 -3.71 -1.40 4.13
N SER A 483 -2.62 -2.03 3.68
CA SER A 483 -1.53 -1.37 2.93
C SER A 483 -1.93 -0.87 1.55
N ALA A 484 -2.92 -1.49 0.92
CA ALA A 484 -3.41 -1.11 -0.41
C ALA A 484 -4.62 -0.17 -0.37
N LEU A 485 -4.96 0.38 0.82
CA LEU A 485 -6.13 1.23 1.02
C LEU A 485 -5.71 2.70 1.15
N ASP A 486 -6.55 3.60 0.64
CA ASP A 486 -6.38 5.03 0.89
C ASP A 486 -6.49 5.36 2.37
N ILE A 487 -5.82 6.41 2.82
CA ILE A 487 -5.72 6.80 4.24
C ILE A 487 -7.07 6.88 4.95
N SER A 488 -8.11 7.43 4.29
CA SER A 488 -9.43 7.54 4.92
C SER A 488 -10.13 6.19 5.06
N VAL A 489 -10.02 5.32 4.05
CA VAL A 489 -10.56 3.93 4.09
C VAL A 489 -9.75 3.10 5.08
N GLN A 490 -8.43 3.31 5.14
CA GLN A 490 -7.53 2.68 6.11
C GLN A 490 -7.97 3.01 7.54
N ALA A 491 -8.21 4.29 7.87
CA ALA A 491 -8.71 4.70 9.19
C ALA A 491 -10.03 4.02 9.56
N GLN A 492 -10.97 3.91 8.60
CA GLN A 492 -12.23 3.22 8.82
C GLN A 492 -12.05 1.72 9.11
N VAL A 493 -11.13 1.04 8.38
CA VAL A 493 -10.87 -0.38 8.58
C VAL A 493 -10.13 -0.64 9.89
N LEU A 494 -9.20 0.23 10.29
CA LEU A 494 -8.51 0.14 11.58
C LEU A 494 -9.48 0.32 12.75
N ASN A 495 -10.37 1.31 12.68
CA ASN A 495 -11.42 1.49 13.67
C ASN A 495 -12.34 0.26 13.76
N LEU A 496 -12.76 -0.28 12.60
CA LEU A 496 -13.56 -1.50 12.54
C LEU A 496 -12.85 -2.70 13.19
N LEU A 497 -11.55 -2.91 12.94
CA LEU A 497 -10.79 -4.01 13.56
C LEU A 497 -10.73 -3.86 15.08
N ASN A 498 -10.57 -2.64 15.61
CA ASN A 498 -10.61 -2.38 17.06
C ASN A 498 -12.01 -2.62 17.63
N GLU A 499 -13.08 -2.16 16.99
CA GLU A 499 -14.47 -2.42 17.39
C GLU A 499 -14.77 -3.93 17.42
N LEU A 500 -14.32 -4.67 16.41
CA LEU A 500 -14.49 -6.13 16.36
C LEU A 500 -13.67 -6.85 17.44
N LYS A 501 -12.48 -6.32 17.79
CA LYS A 501 -11.68 -6.84 18.92
C LYS A 501 -12.45 -6.69 20.23
N ASP A 502 -13.04 -5.53 20.48
CA ASP A 502 -13.79 -5.26 21.69
C ASP A 502 -15.08 -6.08 21.76
N ASP A 503 -15.81 -6.22 20.64
CA ASP A 503 -17.08 -6.96 20.56
C ASP A 503 -16.91 -8.48 20.73
N PHE A 504 -15.85 -9.06 20.15
CA PHE A 504 -15.67 -10.52 20.06
C PHE A 504 -14.49 -11.06 20.89
N GLY A 505 -13.69 -10.20 21.48
CA GLY A 505 -12.48 -10.57 22.24
C GLY A 505 -11.38 -11.17 21.35
N PHE A 506 -11.21 -10.71 20.13
CA PHE A 506 -10.17 -11.22 19.23
C PHE A 506 -8.77 -10.87 19.71
N THR A 507 -7.84 -11.79 19.46
CA THR A 507 -6.40 -11.54 19.58
C THR A 507 -5.84 -11.31 18.18
N TYR A 508 -4.99 -10.29 18.00
CA TYR A 508 -4.42 -9.97 16.69
C TYR A 508 -2.90 -10.16 16.67
N ILE A 509 -2.38 -10.70 15.55
CA ILE A 509 -1.02 -10.46 15.08
C ILE A 509 -1.15 -9.53 13.86
N PHE A 510 -0.74 -8.29 14.02
CA PHE A 510 -0.92 -7.25 13.02
C PHE A 510 0.40 -6.97 12.30
N ILE A 511 0.51 -7.46 11.06
CA ILE A 511 1.69 -7.31 10.20
C ILE A 511 1.47 -6.12 9.29
N SER A 512 2.38 -5.15 9.31
CA SER A 512 2.38 -4.02 8.38
C SER A 512 3.81 -3.49 8.20
N HIS A 513 4.03 -2.84 7.07
CA HIS A 513 5.21 -2.01 6.84
C HIS A 513 4.98 -0.55 7.25
N ASP A 514 3.73 -0.11 7.43
CA ASP A 514 3.39 1.21 7.96
C ASP A 514 3.46 1.23 9.48
N LEU A 515 4.54 1.83 9.99
CA LEU A 515 4.79 1.89 11.42
C LEU A 515 3.77 2.77 12.17
N ALA A 516 3.21 3.82 11.55
CA ALA A 516 2.20 4.66 12.20
C ALA A 516 0.90 3.87 12.44
N VAL A 517 0.52 3.05 11.47
CA VAL A 517 -0.62 2.13 11.57
C VAL A 517 -0.40 1.08 12.66
N VAL A 518 0.80 0.48 12.71
CA VAL A 518 1.11 -0.52 13.75
C VAL A 518 1.13 0.11 15.13
N LYS A 519 1.68 1.31 15.26
CA LYS A 519 1.64 2.04 16.54
C LYS A 519 0.22 2.25 17.03
N PHE A 520 -0.71 2.62 16.15
CA PHE A 520 -2.12 2.80 16.52
C PHE A 520 -2.77 1.49 17.00
N MET A 521 -2.48 0.35 16.35
CA MET A 521 -3.12 -0.93 16.62
C MET A 521 -2.49 -1.71 17.78
N ALA A 522 -1.16 -1.68 17.90
CA ALA A 522 -0.41 -2.66 18.69
C ALA A 522 -0.29 -2.29 20.18
N ASP A 523 -0.39 -3.31 21.02
CA ASP A 523 -0.05 -3.29 22.44
C ASP A 523 1.46 -3.52 22.61
N GLN A 524 1.99 -4.60 22.03
CA GLN A 524 3.41 -4.87 21.90
C GLN A 524 3.86 -4.85 20.44
N LEU A 525 5.15 -4.60 20.23
CA LEU A 525 5.78 -4.53 18.93
C LEU A 525 6.95 -5.51 18.84
N ILE A 526 6.97 -6.28 17.75
CA ILE A 526 8.14 -7.03 17.29
C ILE A 526 8.71 -6.33 16.06
N VAL A 527 9.98 -6.00 16.11
CA VAL A 527 10.76 -5.54 14.97
C VAL A 527 11.58 -6.71 14.42
N MET A 528 11.30 -7.10 13.18
CA MET A 528 12.03 -8.18 12.49
C MET A 528 13.04 -7.64 11.48
N ASN A 529 14.21 -8.28 11.46
CA ASN A 529 15.25 -8.04 10.46
C ASN A 529 15.93 -9.37 10.11
N GLU A 530 16.11 -9.66 8.82
CA GLU A 530 16.79 -10.86 8.29
C GLU A 530 16.35 -12.16 8.98
N GLY A 531 15.04 -12.32 9.19
CA GLY A 531 14.44 -13.49 9.83
C GLY A 531 14.55 -13.56 11.34
N LYS A 532 15.13 -12.55 12.01
CA LYS A 532 15.31 -12.50 13.47
C LYS A 532 14.49 -11.40 14.12
N ILE A 533 14.23 -11.53 15.39
CA ILE A 533 13.70 -10.45 16.23
C ILE A 533 14.88 -9.56 16.64
N GLU A 534 14.85 -8.31 16.24
CA GLU A 534 15.79 -7.27 16.65
C GLU A 534 15.37 -6.63 17.97
N GLU A 535 14.08 -6.36 18.11
CA GLU A 535 13.52 -5.70 19.27
C GLU A 535 12.09 -6.19 19.54
N LEU A 536 11.75 -6.37 20.82
CA LEU A 536 10.43 -6.76 21.29
C LEU A 536 10.12 -6.00 22.58
N GLY A 537 8.95 -5.39 22.67
CA GLY A 537 8.52 -4.67 23.86
C GLY A 537 7.21 -3.91 23.66
N ASP A 538 6.88 -3.07 24.64
CA ASP A 538 5.75 -2.15 24.53
C ASP A 538 5.88 -1.27 23.29
N ALA A 539 4.80 -1.16 22.52
CA ALA A 539 4.85 -0.43 21.26
C ALA A 539 5.21 1.05 21.47
N ASP A 540 4.61 1.74 22.46
CA ASP A 540 4.88 3.17 22.68
C ASP A 540 6.31 3.41 23.20
N GLU A 541 6.86 2.50 24.00
CA GLU A 541 8.25 2.59 24.47
C GLU A 541 9.24 2.43 23.32
N ILE A 542 9.04 1.43 22.44
CA ILE A 542 9.91 1.22 21.27
C ILE A 542 9.87 2.43 20.32
N TYR A 543 8.69 3.04 20.12
CA TYR A 543 8.58 4.24 19.28
C TYR A 543 9.23 5.47 19.91
N ALA A 544 9.14 5.63 21.24
CA ALA A 544 9.73 6.77 21.94
C ALA A 544 11.25 6.62 22.11
N ASN A 545 11.71 5.42 22.46
CA ASN A 545 13.10 5.13 22.85
C ASN A 545 13.61 3.81 22.24
N PRO A 546 13.75 3.72 20.91
CA PRO A 546 14.23 2.49 20.26
C PRO A 546 15.66 2.16 20.71
N SER A 547 15.88 0.93 21.15
CA SER A 547 17.20 0.50 21.66
C SER A 547 18.14 0.05 20.55
N LYS A 548 17.60 -0.44 19.42
CA LYS A 548 18.37 -1.00 18.31
C LYS A 548 18.52 0.01 17.18
N GLU A 549 19.70 0.02 16.56
CA GLU A 549 20.03 0.93 15.46
C GLU A 549 19.10 0.72 14.23
N TYR A 550 18.76 -0.54 13.95
CA TYR A 550 17.81 -0.86 12.89
C TYR A 550 16.41 -0.29 13.17
N THR A 551 15.92 -0.43 14.40
CA THR A 551 14.62 0.14 14.80
C THR A 551 14.60 1.67 14.70
N LYS A 552 15.72 2.33 15.11
CA LYS A 552 15.87 3.80 14.95
C LYS A 552 15.73 4.22 13.50
N LYS A 553 16.46 3.55 12.59
CA LYS A 553 16.39 3.82 11.15
C LYS A 553 14.98 3.65 10.57
N LEU A 554 14.28 2.60 10.98
CA LEU A 554 12.90 2.37 10.56
C LEU A 554 11.96 3.50 11.02
N ILE A 555 12.07 3.91 12.30
CA ILE A 555 11.24 4.98 12.86
C ILE A 555 11.59 6.34 12.23
N GLU A 556 12.87 6.63 12.00
CA GLU A 556 13.33 7.84 11.30
C GLU A 556 12.92 7.90 9.83
N ALA A 557 12.60 6.74 9.24
CA ALA A 557 12.11 6.67 7.87
C ALA A 557 10.61 7.02 7.75
N ILE A 558 9.87 7.07 8.85
CA ILE A 558 8.44 7.45 8.83
C ILE A 558 8.31 8.90 8.35
N PRO A 559 7.54 9.17 7.30
CA PRO A 559 7.29 10.53 6.85
C PRO A 559 6.58 11.33 7.96
N LYS A 560 7.22 12.40 8.43
CA LYS A 560 6.69 13.17 9.58
C LYS A 560 5.67 14.24 9.16
N GLY A 561 5.59 14.54 7.86
CA GLY A 561 4.89 15.71 7.38
C GLY A 561 5.63 17.00 7.78
N ILE A 562 5.01 18.17 7.49
CA ILE A 562 5.54 19.48 7.91
C ILE A 562 5.03 19.82 9.30
#